data_3d4b37957664ac4db99fedd025c8e0c1
#
_entry.id   3d4b37957664ac4db99fedd025c8e0c1
#
_cell.length_a   1.000
_cell.length_b   1.000
_cell.length_c   1.000
_cell.angle_alpha   90.00
_cell.angle_beta   90.00
_cell.angle_gamma   90.00
#
_symmetry.space_group_name_H-M   'P 1'
#
loop_
_entity.id
_entity.type
_entity.pdbx_description
1 polymer ?
#
loop_
_entity_poly.entity_id
_entity_poly.type
_entity_poly.pdbx_seq_one_letter_code
_entity_poly.pdbx_strand_id
1 'polypeptide(L)'
;MKGCKKMAIFTNQAQLRYGNAVANSNVAVGEILEVLAATKTAVRKIYGQNDRVTYVVSIANSGNTAMTGLTVADDLGAYAFGTDTLVPLTYVADTVRYYSNGILQTTPAVTAGPPLSVSGISVPAGGNVTIVYEAETNAFAPLLAESEITNTVTVSGGGITPVTAKETVIAESGPKLTITKSVSPVPVTENGTLTYTFLIQNTGNTAALA
;
A
#
# COMPACT_ATOMS: atom_id res chain seq x y z
N MET A 1 1.86 -25.32 -5.79
CA MET A 1 0.39 -25.42 -5.75
C MET A 1 -0.17 -24.55 -6.87
N LYS A 2 -0.90 -25.11 -7.86
CA LYS A 2 -1.59 -24.32 -8.90
C LYS A 2 -2.74 -23.58 -8.18
N GLY A 3 -2.66 -22.26 -8.08
CA GLY A 3 -3.74 -21.42 -7.57
C GLY A 3 -5.00 -21.68 -8.39
N CYS A 4 -6.10 -21.97 -7.71
CA CYS A 4 -7.42 -22.10 -8.35
C CYS A 4 -7.77 -20.73 -8.95
N LYS A 5 -7.80 -20.64 -10.30
CA LYS A 5 -8.25 -19.43 -10.99
C LYS A 5 -9.73 -19.24 -10.63
N LYS A 6 -10.08 -18.08 -10.05
CA LYS A 6 -11.45 -17.71 -9.78
C LYS A 6 -12.13 -17.43 -11.11
N MET A 7 -13.17 -18.18 -11.45
CA MET A 7 -13.96 -17.99 -12.66
C MET A 7 -15.32 -17.42 -12.28
N ALA A 8 -15.68 -16.29 -12.86
CA ALA A 8 -17.06 -15.78 -12.78
C ALA A 8 -17.89 -16.45 -13.88
N ILE A 9 -19.05 -16.96 -13.52
CA ILE A 9 -19.99 -17.62 -14.44
C ILE A 9 -21.13 -16.65 -14.71
N PHE A 10 -21.51 -16.47 -15.97
CA PHE A 10 -22.74 -15.78 -16.34
C PHE A 10 -23.64 -16.69 -17.15
N THR A 11 -24.94 -16.48 -17.05
CA THR A 11 -25.96 -17.23 -17.78
C THR A 11 -26.80 -16.28 -18.63
N ASN A 12 -27.18 -16.74 -19.81
CA ASN A 12 -28.06 -16.01 -20.71
C ASN A 12 -29.15 -16.96 -21.24
N GLN A 13 -30.40 -16.51 -21.26
CA GLN A 13 -31.54 -17.24 -21.78
C GLN A 13 -32.42 -16.31 -22.62
N ALA A 14 -32.75 -16.70 -23.82
CA ALA A 14 -33.72 -15.99 -24.66
C ALA A 14 -35.16 -16.47 -24.43
N GLN A 15 -36.10 -15.57 -24.56
CA GLN A 15 -37.53 -15.88 -24.52
C GLN A 15 -38.20 -15.39 -25.80
N LEU A 16 -38.93 -16.28 -26.45
CA LEU A 16 -39.79 -15.97 -27.59
C LEU A 16 -41.26 -15.93 -27.12
N ARG A 17 -41.94 -14.86 -27.47
CA ARG A 17 -43.40 -14.74 -27.23
C ARG A 17 -44.13 -14.62 -28.56
N TYR A 18 -45.20 -15.40 -28.71
CA TYR A 18 -46.08 -15.34 -29.86
C TYR A 18 -47.56 -15.50 -29.37
N GLY A 19 -48.36 -14.45 -29.45
CA GLY A 19 -49.68 -14.42 -28.82
C GLY A 19 -49.58 -14.71 -27.31
N ASN A 20 -50.29 -15.71 -26.83
CA ASN A 20 -50.26 -16.15 -25.43
C ASN A 20 -49.21 -17.26 -25.17
N ALA A 21 -48.51 -17.71 -26.19
CA ALA A 21 -47.46 -18.73 -26.06
C ALA A 21 -46.10 -18.11 -25.70
N VAL A 22 -45.34 -18.79 -24.83
CA VAL A 22 -44.00 -18.43 -24.41
C VAL A 22 -43.12 -19.65 -24.61
N ALA A 23 -42.01 -19.48 -25.33
CA ALA A 23 -40.97 -20.49 -25.46
C ALA A 23 -39.65 -19.91 -24.94
N ASN A 24 -38.98 -20.65 -24.08
CA ASN A 24 -37.64 -20.28 -23.56
C ASN A 24 -36.54 -21.12 -24.27
N SER A 25 -35.43 -20.48 -24.59
CA SER A 25 -34.24 -21.22 -25.04
C SER A 25 -33.66 -22.04 -23.88
N ASN A 26 -32.66 -22.89 -24.20
CA ASN A 26 -31.74 -23.38 -23.19
C ASN A 26 -31.01 -22.21 -22.53
N VAL A 27 -30.52 -22.41 -21.33
CA VAL A 27 -29.58 -21.49 -20.65
C VAL A 27 -28.19 -21.69 -21.24
N ALA A 28 -27.64 -20.64 -21.87
CA ALA A 28 -26.23 -20.60 -22.25
C ALA A 28 -25.40 -20.16 -21.05
N VAL A 29 -24.33 -20.88 -20.77
CA VAL A 29 -23.37 -20.59 -19.67
C VAL A 29 -22.09 -20.12 -20.28
N GLY A 30 -21.60 -18.94 -19.83
CA GLY A 30 -20.29 -18.43 -20.18
C GLY A 30 -19.41 -18.29 -18.93
N GLU A 31 -18.12 -18.39 -19.09
CA GLU A 31 -17.14 -18.24 -18.02
C GLU A 31 -16.22 -17.04 -18.31
N ILE A 32 -16.00 -16.20 -17.32
CA ILE A 32 -15.03 -15.09 -17.38
C ILE A 32 -13.76 -15.54 -16.68
N LEU A 33 -12.68 -15.66 -17.43
CA LEU A 33 -11.38 -15.98 -16.88
C LEU A 33 -10.71 -14.71 -16.34
N GLU A 34 -10.46 -14.68 -15.04
CA GLU A 34 -9.65 -13.63 -14.42
C GLU A 34 -8.18 -13.85 -14.80
N VAL A 35 -7.62 -12.91 -15.59
CA VAL A 35 -6.25 -13.01 -16.11
C VAL A 35 -5.27 -12.04 -15.46
N LEU A 36 -5.77 -11.08 -14.69
CA LEU A 36 -4.93 -10.13 -13.94
C LEU A 36 -4.69 -10.64 -12.51
N ALA A 37 -3.45 -10.48 -12.09
CA ALA A 37 -3.02 -10.67 -10.71
C ALA A 37 -2.20 -9.47 -10.27
N ALA A 38 -2.40 -9.01 -9.03
CA ALA A 38 -1.63 -7.93 -8.44
C ALA A 38 -0.90 -8.42 -7.19
N THR A 39 0.29 -7.89 -6.97
CA THR A 39 1.06 -8.04 -5.72
C THR A 39 1.54 -6.67 -5.27
N LYS A 40 1.67 -6.50 -3.97
CA LYS A 40 2.22 -5.31 -3.35
C LYS A 40 3.28 -5.72 -2.33
N THR A 41 4.41 -5.05 -2.31
CA THR A 41 5.48 -5.29 -1.34
C THR A 41 6.09 -3.97 -0.91
N ALA A 42 6.61 -3.91 0.32
CA ALA A 42 7.43 -2.84 0.83
C ALA A 42 8.90 -3.27 0.84
N VAL A 43 9.80 -2.40 0.40
CA VAL A 43 11.24 -2.66 0.41
C VAL A 43 11.76 -2.76 1.85
N ARG A 44 11.23 -1.94 2.75
CA ARG A 44 11.47 -2.00 4.18
C ARG A 44 10.20 -2.41 4.90
N LYS A 45 10.29 -3.36 5.83
CA LYS A 45 9.14 -3.92 6.56
C LYS A 45 8.89 -3.26 7.91
N ILE A 46 9.78 -2.39 8.37
CA ILE A 46 9.66 -1.64 9.61
C ILE A 46 9.63 -0.15 9.32
N TYR A 47 8.90 0.60 10.14
CA TYR A 47 8.79 2.06 10.03
C TYR A 47 8.89 2.74 11.41
N GLY A 48 9.40 3.95 11.42
CA GLY A 48 9.35 4.92 12.51
C GLY A 48 8.54 6.16 12.11
N GLN A 49 8.56 7.18 12.94
CA GLN A 49 7.93 8.45 12.64
C GLN A 49 8.70 9.20 11.54
N ASN A 50 7.99 9.73 10.54
CA ASN A 50 8.53 10.44 9.37
C ASN A 50 9.49 9.57 8.53
N ASP A 51 9.37 8.26 8.60
CA ASP A 51 10.12 7.34 7.76
C ASP A 51 9.50 7.22 6.39
N ARG A 52 10.37 7.05 5.37
CA ARG A 52 9.93 6.74 4.01
C ARG A 52 9.92 5.24 3.78
N VAL A 53 8.84 4.78 3.21
CA VAL A 53 8.64 3.39 2.79
C VAL A 53 8.47 3.38 1.27
N THR A 54 9.31 2.61 0.59
CA THR A 54 9.19 2.38 -0.85
C THR A 54 8.30 1.17 -1.07
N TYR A 55 7.20 1.36 -1.80
CA TYR A 55 6.27 0.32 -2.21
C TYR A 55 6.51 -0.08 -3.66
N VAL A 56 6.35 -1.35 -3.93
CA VAL A 56 6.41 -1.95 -5.27
C VAL A 56 5.09 -2.69 -5.51
N VAL A 57 4.36 -2.25 -6.52
CA VAL A 57 3.12 -2.90 -6.99
C VAL A 57 3.42 -3.55 -8.33
N SER A 58 3.21 -4.84 -8.44
CA SER A 58 3.35 -5.58 -9.71
C SER A 58 1.99 -6.11 -10.15
N ILE A 59 1.65 -5.90 -11.41
CA ILE A 59 0.41 -6.36 -12.04
C ILE A 59 0.79 -7.25 -13.22
N ALA A 60 0.43 -8.51 -13.17
CA ALA A 60 0.69 -9.49 -14.23
C ALA A 60 -0.59 -9.81 -15.00
N ASN A 61 -0.49 -9.86 -16.30
CA ASN A 61 -1.56 -10.26 -17.21
C ASN A 61 -1.21 -11.62 -17.84
N SER A 62 -1.89 -12.67 -17.43
CA SER A 62 -1.71 -14.02 -17.99
C SER A 62 -2.56 -14.29 -19.23
N GLY A 63 -3.36 -13.30 -19.67
CA GLY A 63 -4.19 -13.38 -20.87
C GLY A 63 -3.42 -13.10 -22.15
N ASN A 64 -4.06 -13.36 -23.27
CA ASN A 64 -3.52 -13.15 -24.61
C ASN A 64 -3.89 -11.79 -25.24
N THR A 65 -4.54 -10.93 -24.46
CA THR A 65 -4.94 -9.57 -24.88
C THR A 65 -4.42 -8.56 -23.86
N ALA A 66 -3.91 -7.42 -24.34
CA ALA A 66 -3.49 -6.34 -23.46
C ALA A 66 -4.69 -5.74 -22.70
N MET A 67 -4.51 -5.45 -21.41
CA MET A 67 -5.50 -4.77 -20.59
C MET A 67 -5.14 -3.29 -20.48
N THR A 68 -6.02 -2.42 -21.00
CA THR A 68 -5.78 -0.97 -21.10
C THR A 68 -6.78 -0.17 -20.28
N GLY A 69 -6.48 1.09 -20.01
CA GLY A 69 -7.39 1.98 -19.26
C GLY A 69 -7.55 1.59 -17.81
N LEU A 70 -6.53 0.94 -17.23
CA LEU A 70 -6.54 0.56 -15.83
C LEU A 70 -6.15 1.74 -14.94
N THR A 71 -6.67 1.73 -13.72
CA THR A 71 -6.32 2.64 -12.63
C THR A 71 -5.89 1.82 -11.43
N VAL A 72 -4.80 2.22 -10.81
CA VAL A 72 -4.29 1.71 -9.54
C VAL A 72 -4.60 2.74 -8.47
N ALA A 73 -5.45 2.40 -7.51
CA ALA A 73 -5.78 3.23 -6.36
C ALA A 73 -5.21 2.60 -5.10
N ASP A 74 -4.47 3.39 -4.33
CA ASP A 74 -3.78 2.99 -3.11
C ASP A 74 -4.36 3.73 -1.91
N ASP A 75 -4.81 3.03 -0.88
CA ASP A 75 -5.48 3.60 0.28
C ASP A 75 -4.52 4.31 1.27
N LEU A 76 -3.20 4.21 1.02
CA LEU A 76 -2.15 4.77 1.88
C LEU A 76 -2.25 4.30 3.34
N GLY A 77 -2.71 3.06 3.53
CA GLY A 77 -2.86 2.43 4.84
C GLY A 77 -4.04 2.95 5.64
N ALA A 78 -5.06 3.51 5.00
CA ALA A 78 -6.25 4.05 5.66
C ALA A 78 -6.88 3.04 6.63
N TYR A 79 -7.21 3.49 7.84
CA TYR A 79 -7.83 2.67 8.89
C TYR A 79 -8.93 3.43 9.62
N ALA A 80 -9.89 2.68 10.18
CA ALA A 80 -10.97 3.25 10.95
C ALA A 80 -10.50 3.63 12.37
N PHE A 81 -10.86 4.83 12.83
CA PHE A 81 -10.61 5.31 14.18
C PHE A 81 -11.88 5.99 14.73
N GLY A 82 -12.64 5.26 15.51
CA GLY A 82 -13.98 5.70 15.93
C GLY A 82 -14.90 5.86 14.72
N THR A 83 -15.40 7.08 14.50
CA THR A 83 -16.24 7.45 13.34
C THR A 83 -15.43 7.95 12.14
N ASP A 84 -14.12 8.18 12.32
CA ASP A 84 -13.26 8.78 11.32
C ASP A 84 -12.41 7.73 10.61
N THR A 85 -11.86 8.10 9.46
CA THR A 85 -10.83 7.33 8.76
C THR A 85 -9.53 8.12 8.82
N LEU A 86 -8.51 7.52 9.41
CA LEU A 86 -7.17 8.09 9.46
C LEU A 86 -6.29 7.47 8.38
N VAL A 87 -5.40 8.27 7.80
CA VAL A 87 -4.48 7.84 6.74
C VAL A 87 -3.05 8.05 7.22
N PRO A 88 -2.33 6.99 7.61
CA PRO A 88 -1.02 7.07 8.26
C PRO A 88 0.13 7.36 7.31
N LEU A 89 -0.08 7.23 6.00
CA LEU A 89 0.94 7.46 4.97
C LEU A 89 0.58 8.65 4.09
N THR A 90 1.59 9.44 3.75
CA THR A 90 1.48 10.54 2.79
C THR A 90 2.34 10.21 1.57
N TYR A 91 1.76 10.26 0.38
CA TYR A 91 2.51 10.05 -0.86
C TYR A 91 3.61 11.10 -1.02
N VAL A 92 4.83 10.66 -1.36
CA VAL A 92 5.95 11.56 -1.69
C VAL A 92 5.86 11.92 -3.18
N ALA A 93 5.63 13.20 -3.46
CA ALA A 93 5.43 13.68 -4.81
C ALA A 93 6.59 13.29 -5.76
N ASP A 94 6.25 13.06 -7.04
CA ASP A 94 7.18 12.76 -8.13
C ASP A 94 8.02 11.49 -7.95
N THR A 95 7.65 10.60 -7.01
CA THR A 95 8.38 9.34 -6.79
C THR A 95 7.85 8.15 -7.61
N VAL A 96 6.67 8.28 -8.24
CA VAL A 96 6.12 7.20 -9.07
C VAL A 96 7.06 6.90 -10.25
N ARG A 97 7.43 5.61 -10.37
CA ARG A 97 8.14 5.05 -11.53
C ARG A 97 7.31 3.91 -12.09
N TYR A 98 7.15 3.90 -13.40
CA TYR A 98 6.31 2.93 -14.11
C TYR A 98 7.16 2.13 -15.09
N TYR A 99 7.11 0.81 -14.97
CA TYR A 99 7.83 -0.12 -15.83
C TYR A 99 6.83 -1.04 -16.54
N SER A 100 7.06 -1.29 -17.82
CA SER A 100 6.35 -2.33 -18.59
C SER A 100 7.35 -3.38 -19.03
N ASN A 101 7.14 -4.65 -18.65
CA ASN A 101 8.05 -5.76 -18.90
C ASN A 101 9.51 -5.43 -18.51
N GLY A 102 9.69 -4.76 -17.37
CA GLY A 102 11.00 -4.36 -16.85
C GLY A 102 11.61 -3.11 -17.48
N ILE A 103 10.98 -2.51 -18.49
CA ILE A 103 11.48 -1.30 -19.16
C ILE A 103 10.77 -0.08 -18.59
N LEU A 104 11.56 0.92 -18.13
CA LEU A 104 11.03 2.20 -17.64
C LEU A 104 10.25 2.91 -18.74
N GLN A 105 9.06 3.36 -18.40
CA GLN A 105 8.15 4.10 -19.27
C GLN A 105 7.92 5.51 -18.73
N THR A 106 7.28 6.36 -19.55
CA THR A 106 6.76 7.64 -19.10
C THR A 106 5.78 7.43 -17.92
N THR A 107 5.93 8.22 -16.88
CA THR A 107 5.05 8.15 -15.71
C THR A 107 3.61 8.46 -16.13
N PRO A 108 2.64 7.59 -15.81
CA PRO A 108 1.22 7.83 -16.06
C PRO A 108 0.69 9.02 -15.24
N ALA A 109 -0.58 9.40 -15.44
CA ALA A 109 -1.20 10.44 -14.64
C ALA A 109 -1.32 10.00 -13.18
N VAL A 110 -0.77 10.82 -12.26
CA VAL A 110 -0.76 10.59 -10.81
C VAL A 110 -1.60 11.64 -10.11
N THR A 111 -2.52 11.21 -9.27
CA THR A 111 -3.26 12.07 -8.34
C THR A 111 -2.85 11.71 -6.93
N ALA A 112 -2.19 12.64 -6.25
CA ALA A 112 -1.78 12.50 -4.86
C ALA A 112 -2.99 12.73 -3.95
N GLY A 113 -3.62 11.69 -3.50
CA GLY A 113 -4.78 11.85 -2.61
C GLY A 113 -4.52 11.20 -1.27
N PRO A 114 -5.45 10.91 -0.38
CA PRO A 114 -5.97 9.58 -0.18
C PRO A 114 -7.29 9.39 -0.95
N PRO A 115 -7.38 8.34 -1.81
CA PRO A 115 -6.31 7.42 -2.21
C PRO A 115 -5.31 8.02 -3.21
N LEU A 116 -4.05 7.56 -3.20
CA LEU A 116 -3.11 7.80 -4.29
C LEU A 116 -3.62 7.05 -5.52
N SER A 117 -3.79 7.74 -6.65
CA SER A 117 -4.31 7.16 -7.88
C SER A 117 -3.31 7.31 -9.02
N VAL A 118 -3.04 6.20 -9.72
CA VAL A 118 -2.23 6.17 -10.95
C VAL A 118 -3.11 5.60 -12.06
N SER A 119 -3.41 6.42 -13.08
CA SER A 119 -4.37 6.11 -14.13
C SER A 119 -3.73 6.04 -15.52
N GLY A 120 -4.45 5.41 -16.47
CA GLY A 120 -3.94 5.23 -17.83
C GLY A 120 -2.95 4.07 -17.99
N ILE A 121 -3.00 3.09 -17.09
CA ILE A 121 -2.12 1.94 -17.11
C ILE A 121 -2.54 0.94 -18.18
N SER A 122 -1.55 0.38 -18.87
CA SER A 122 -1.71 -0.69 -19.85
C SER A 122 -0.79 -1.85 -19.52
N VAL A 123 -1.36 -3.04 -19.31
CA VAL A 123 -0.62 -4.28 -19.04
C VAL A 123 -0.59 -5.14 -20.29
N PRO A 124 0.58 -5.40 -20.90
CA PRO A 124 0.68 -6.18 -22.13
C PRO A 124 0.13 -7.60 -22.00
N ALA A 125 -0.28 -8.20 -23.09
CA ALA A 125 -0.66 -9.61 -23.14
C ALA A 125 0.51 -10.50 -22.73
N GLY A 126 0.28 -11.44 -21.80
CA GLY A 126 1.31 -12.31 -21.24
C GLY A 126 2.45 -11.59 -20.52
N GLY A 127 2.29 -10.29 -20.24
CA GLY A 127 3.30 -9.41 -19.65
C GLY A 127 2.96 -8.90 -18.26
N ASN A 128 3.74 -7.94 -17.81
CA ASN A 128 3.55 -7.29 -16.51
C ASN A 128 3.85 -5.79 -16.55
N VAL A 129 3.34 -5.10 -15.56
CA VAL A 129 3.77 -3.74 -15.21
C VAL A 129 4.17 -3.69 -13.74
N THR A 130 5.13 -2.82 -13.44
CA THR A 130 5.58 -2.56 -12.07
C THR A 130 5.51 -1.06 -11.80
N ILE A 131 4.89 -0.69 -10.70
CA ILE A 131 4.81 0.68 -10.20
C ILE A 131 5.60 0.73 -8.90
N VAL A 132 6.56 1.65 -8.82
CA VAL A 132 7.34 1.92 -7.60
C VAL A 132 7.01 3.33 -7.17
N TYR A 133 6.76 3.54 -5.88
CA TYR A 133 6.53 4.87 -5.31
C TYR A 133 6.97 4.90 -3.84
N GLU A 134 7.15 6.10 -3.31
CA GLU A 134 7.46 6.33 -1.91
C GLU A 134 6.27 6.96 -1.18
N ALA A 135 6.07 6.53 0.06
CA ALA A 135 5.17 7.15 1.01
C ALA A 135 5.88 7.38 2.34
N GLU A 136 5.56 8.47 3.01
CA GLU A 136 6.14 8.87 4.29
C GLU A 136 5.11 8.70 5.40
N THR A 137 5.53 8.14 6.54
CA THR A 137 4.68 8.03 7.72
C THR A 137 4.42 9.43 8.32
N ASN A 138 3.17 9.70 8.67
CA ASN A 138 2.73 10.99 9.19
C ASN A 138 2.26 10.89 10.66
N ALA A 139 1.64 11.94 11.18
CA ALA A 139 1.15 12.02 12.57
C ALA A 139 0.07 10.98 12.94
N PHE A 140 -0.55 10.35 11.94
CA PHE A 140 -1.57 9.30 12.15
C PHE A 140 -0.98 7.88 12.10
N ALA A 141 0.34 7.74 11.87
CA ALA A 141 0.99 6.45 11.91
C ALA A 141 1.02 5.90 13.35
N PRO A 142 0.51 4.69 13.62
CA PRO A 142 0.59 4.10 14.95
C PRO A 142 2.04 3.74 15.25
N LEU A 143 2.58 4.23 16.39
CA LEU A 143 3.99 4.07 16.76
C LEU A 143 4.22 3.19 18.00
N LEU A 144 3.17 2.60 18.56
CA LEU A 144 3.36 1.60 19.60
C LEU A 144 4.13 0.40 19.06
N ALA A 145 4.90 -0.26 19.91
CA ALA A 145 5.64 -1.46 19.51
C ALA A 145 4.70 -2.47 18.85
N GLU A 146 5.14 -3.04 17.72
CA GLU A 146 4.40 -4.03 16.93
C GLU A 146 3.09 -3.52 16.30
N SER A 147 2.80 -2.21 16.33
CA SER A 147 1.70 -1.65 15.55
C SER A 147 1.94 -1.82 14.05
N GLU A 148 0.87 -1.97 13.30
CA GLU A 148 0.93 -2.27 11.88
C GLU A 148 0.27 -1.19 11.04
N ILE A 149 0.81 -0.96 9.84
CA ILE A 149 0.15 -0.26 8.74
C ILE A 149 -0.04 -1.26 7.61
N THR A 150 -1.30 -1.61 7.33
CA THR A 150 -1.67 -2.43 6.17
C THR A 150 -2.11 -1.50 5.05
N ASN A 151 -1.30 -1.42 4.00
CA ASN A 151 -1.52 -0.57 2.86
C ASN A 151 -2.05 -1.40 1.68
N THR A 152 -3.25 -1.05 1.16
CA THR A 152 -3.99 -1.81 0.15
C THR A 152 -4.03 -1.07 -1.17
N VAL A 153 -3.73 -1.78 -2.25
CA VAL A 153 -3.91 -1.30 -3.62
C VAL A 153 -5.06 -2.02 -4.30
N THR A 154 -5.86 -1.27 -5.05
CA THR A 154 -6.93 -1.79 -5.91
C THR A 154 -6.65 -1.43 -7.35
N VAL A 155 -6.61 -2.43 -8.22
CA VAL A 155 -6.52 -2.28 -9.68
C VAL A 155 -7.91 -2.41 -10.27
N SER A 156 -8.37 -1.40 -11.00
CA SER A 156 -9.71 -1.36 -11.58
C SER A 156 -9.72 -0.68 -12.95
N GLY A 157 -10.86 -0.62 -13.62
CA GLY A 157 -11.00 -0.05 -14.96
C GLY A 157 -10.86 -1.11 -16.07
N GLY A 158 -10.84 -0.70 -17.33
CA GLY A 158 -10.68 -1.60 -18.48
C GLY A 158 -11.72 -2.73 -18.59
N GLY A 159 -12.85 -2.65 -17.87
CA GLY A 159 -13.89 -3.68 -17.87
C GLY A 159 -13.54 -4.93 -17.06
N ILE A 160 -12.52 -4.88 -16.20
CA ILE A 160 -12.11 -6.02 -15.35
C ILE A 160 -12.87 -6.06 -14.02
N THR A 161 -12.94 -7.23 -13.41
CA THR A 161 -13.23 -7.34 -11.97
C THR A 161 -12.06 -6.73 -11.20
N PRO A 162 -12.28 -5.82 -10.22
CA PRO A 162 -11.20 -5.22 -9.44
C PRO A 162 -10.33 -6.27 -8.75
N VAL A 163 -9.01 -6.08 -8.82
CA VAL A 163 -8.01 -6.93 -8.18
C VAL A 163 -7.33 -6.15 -7.07
N THR A 164 -7.18 -6.74 -5.90
CA THR A 164 -6.55 -6.10 -4.74
C THR A 164 -5.27 -6.81 -4.33
N ALA A 165 -4.32 -6.03 -3.84
CA ALA A 165 -3.14 -6.54 -3.15
C ALA A 165 -2.83 -5.66 -1.94
N LYS A 166 -2.26 -6.25 -0.90
CA LYS A 166 -1.93 -5.53 0.34
C LYS A 166 -0.53 -5.87 0.82
N GLU A 167 0.05 -4.94 1.53
CA GLU A 167 1.33 -5.08 2.20
C GLU A 167 1.23 -4.49 3.60
N THR A 168 1.81 -5.18 4.58
CA THR A 168 1.86 -4.73 5.98
C THR A 168 3.30 -4.42 6.37
N VAL A 169 3.49 -3.26 6.98
CA VAL A 169 4.74 -2.82 7.63
C VAL A 169 4.49 -2.64 9.12
N ILE A 170 5.51 -2.88 9.94
CA ILE A 170 5.41 -2.94 11.40
C ILE A 170 6.19 -1.76 12.00
N ALA A 171 5.67 -1.16 13.07
CA ALA A 171 6.37 -0.09 13.78
C ALA A 171 7.69 -0.60 14.36
N GLU A 172 8.75 0.20 14.23
CA GLU A 172 10.04 -0.08 14.85
C GLU A 172 9.84 -0.28 16.36
N SER A 173 10.38 -1.36 16.90
CA SER A 173 10.32 -1.68 18.33
C SER A 173 11.72 -1.61 18.91
N GLY A 174 11.93 -0.67 19.85
CA GLY A 174 13.21 -0.53 20.52
C GLY A 174 13.28 0.68 21.43
N PRO A 175 14.15 0.63 22.48
CA PRO A 175 14.52 1.78 23.28
C PRO A 175 15.44 2.70 22.45
N LYS A 176 15.23 4.01 22.56
CA LYS A 176 16.11 5.03 21.98
C LYS A 176 16.59 5.95 23.10
N LEU A 177 17.79 5.65 23.63
CA LEU A 177 18.34 6.38 24.76
C LEU A 177 19.16 7.58 24.32
N THR A 178 18.96 8.70 25.02
CA THR A 178 19.82 9.87 24.96
C THR A 178 20.34 10.20 26.35
N ILE A 179 21.56 10.73 26.45
CA ILE A 179 22.14 11.20 27.70
C ILE A 179 22.70 12.61 27.51
N THR A 180 22.34 13.51 28.41
CA THR A 180 22.89 14.87 28.48
C THR A 180 23.55 15.07 29.85
N LYS A 181 24.74 15.65 29.85
CA LYS A 181 25.48 15.96 31.06
C LYS A 181 25.63 17.47 31.22
N SER A 182 25.37 17.98 32.40
CA SER A 182 25.63 19.37 32.79
C SER A 182 26.44 19.45 34.09
N VAL A 183 27.05 20.58 34.33
CA VAL A 183 27.83 20.84 35.52
C VAL A 183 27.48 22.23 36.07
N SER A 184 27.42 22.35 37.38
CA SER A 184 27.19 23.63 38.10
C SER A 184 27.90 23.60 39.45
N PRO A 185 28.37 24.76 39.93
CA PRO A 185 28.46 26.06 39.26
C PRO A 185 29.59 26.10 38.23
N VAL A 186 29.49 27.02 37.26
CA VAL A 186 30.57 27.35 36.34
C VAL A 186 30.67 28.86 36.24
N PRO A 187 31.82 29.47 36.67
CA PRO A 187 33.04 28.87 37.23
C PRO A 187 32.83 28.37 38.69
N VAL A 188 33.74 27.51 39.12
CA VAL A 188 33.84 27.04 40.50
C VAL A 188 35.03 27.71 41.19
N THR A 189 34.89 28.02 42.51
CA THR A 189 36.00 28.53 43.33
C THR A 189 36.98 27.39 43.63
N GLU A 190 38.24 27.76 43.99
CA GLU A 190 39.22 26.80 44.46
C GLU A 190 38.68 26.02 45.69
N ASN A 191 38.85 24.71 45.70
CA ASN A 191 38.25 23.78 46.68
C ASN A 191 36.69 23.79 46.71
N GLY A 192 36.02 24.38 45.72
CA GLY A 192 34.58 24.37 45.60
C GLY A 192 34.01 23.03 45.15
N THR A 193 32.72 22.81 45.39
CA THR A 193 32.00 21.60 45.00
C THR A 193 31.37 21.78 43.63
N LEU A 194 31.52 20.79 42.75
CA LEU A 194 30.84 20.69 41.47
C LEU A 194 29.72 19.65 41.54
N THR A 195 28.56 20.02 41.05
CA THR A 195 27.42 19.11 40.86
C THR A 195 27.32 18.77 39.38
N TYR A 196 27.36 17.48 39.06
CA TYR A 196 27.12 16.97 37.73
C TYR A 196 25.67 16.43 37.68
N THR A 197 24.91 16.87 36.70
CA THR A 197 23.57 16.36 36.44
C THR A 197 23.59 15.57 35.14
N PHE A 198 23.04 14.36 35.19
CA PHE A 198 22.85 13.50 33.99
C PHE A 198 21.35 13.39 33.75
N LEU A 199 20.90 13.80 32.54
CA LEU A 199 19.55 13.58 32.09
C LEU A 199 19.58 12.42 31.11
N ILE A 200 18.92 11.31 31.45
CA ILE A 200 18.76 10.14 30.60
C ILE A 200 17.30 10.10 30.15
N GLN A 201 17.07 10.07 28.85
CA GLN A 201 15.74 10.01 28.25
C GLN A 201 15.64 8.80 27.33
N ASN A 202 14.49 8.12 27.37
CA ASN A 202 14.14 7.12 26.39
C ASN A 202 13.06 7.71 25.48
N THR A 203 13.39 7.97 24.22
CA THR A 203 12.49 8.47 23.18
C THR A 203 12.00 7.36 22.23
N GLY A 204 12.38 6.11 22.52
CA GLY A 204 11.88 4.93 21.84
C GLY A 204 10.50 4.50 22.33
N ASN A 205 9.93 3.50 21.69
CA ASN A 205 8.58 2.98 21.96
C ASN A 205 8.57 1.74 22.88
N THR A 206 9.72 1.31 23.39
CA THR A 206 9.85 0.22 24.36
C THR A 206 10.71 0.64 25.56
N ALA A 207 10.55 -0.02 26.69
CA ALA A 207 11.40 0.18 27.85
C ALA A 207 12.84 -0.29 27.59
N ALA A 208 13.82 0.48 28.08
CA ALA A 208 15.19 0.01 28.13
C ALA A 208 15.36 -0.86 29.39
N LEU A 209 15.44 -2.16 29.20
CA LEU A 209 15.67 -3.13 30.26
C LEU A 209 17.16 -3.51 30.29
N ALA A 210 17.69 -3.73 31.52
CA ALA A 210 19.05 -4.21 31.75
C ALA A 210 19.12 -5.72 31.63
#